data_771432d49e38eb3c7491b6fe2e70d723
#
_entry.id   771432d49e38eb3c7491b6fe2e70d723
#
_cell.length_a   1.000
_cell.length_b   1.000
_cell.length_c   1.000
_cell.angle_alpha   90.00
_cell.angle_beta   90.00
_cell.angle_gamma   90.00
#
_symmetry.space_group_name_H-M   'P 1'
#
loop_
_entity.id
_entity.type
_entity.pdbx_description
1 polymer ?
#
loop_
_entity_poly.entity_id
_entity_poly.type
_entity_poly.pdbx_seq_one_letter_code
_entity_poly.pdbx_strand_id
1 'polypeptide(L)'
;MARPKSEDKKQALLEAATAAFAQSGIAASTSAIARSAGVAEGTLFRYFATKDDLLNELYLTIKADLVQTMIAGLNPNETRPKENTRNIWNSYIGWGVPNPMEHKAIRRMALSERITDETRNRVQEMFPELNELCQRSIKPVFQSDEYRTFGDALFLSLAETTIEYASHEPERAVRFVELGFEAMWQALAEDNS
;
A
#
# COMPACT_ATOMS: atom_id res chain seq x y z
N MET A 1 6.32 -9.15 -27.98
CA MET A 1 5.65 -10.46 -27.83
C MET A 1 4.24 -10.22 -27.31
N ALA A 2 3.20 -10.81 -27.90
CA ALA A 2 1.84 -10.68 -27.38
C ALA A 2 1.74 -11.40 -26.02
N ARG A 3 1.19 -10.71 -25.01
CA ARG A 3 0.94 -11.26 -23.67
C ARG A 3 -0.03 -12.44 -23.79
N PRO A 4 0.20 -13.58 -23.10
CA PRO A 4 -0.72 -14.72 -23.16
C PRO A 4 -2.11 -14.29 -22.69
N LYS A 5 -3.18 -14.71 -23.40
CA LYS A 5 -4.59 -14.42 -23.04
C LYS A 5 -4.96 -14.78 -21.59
N SER A 6 -4.20 -15.65 -20.96
CA SER A 6 -4.34 -16.05 -19.55
C SER A 6 -3.89 -14.94 -18.59
N GLU A 7 -2.76 -14.30 -18.90
CA GLU A 7 -2.22 -13.17 -18.10
C GLU A 7 -3.13 -11.95 -18.18
N ASP A 8 -3.67 -11.65 -19.37
CA ASP A 8 -4.59 -10.51 -19.55
C ASP A 8 -5.86 -10.67 -18.70
N LYS A 9 -6.38 -11.90 -18.58
CA LYS A 9 -7.55 -12.17 -17.73
C LYS A 9 -7.23 -12.08 -16.23
N LYS A 10 -6.05 -12.56 -15.80
CA LYS A 10 -5.60 -12.42 -14.42
C LYS A 10 -5.48 -10.95 -14.06
N GLN A 11 -4.87 -10.16 -14.93
CA GLN A 11 -4.70 -8.72 -14.74
C GLN A 11 -6.05 -8.00 -14.65
N ALA A 12 -7.00 -8.28 -15.56
CA ALA A 12 -8.33 -7.70 -15.53
C ALA A 12 -9.10 -8.05 -14.24
N LEU A 13 -8.92 -9.26 -13.71
CA LEU A 13 -9.49 -9.65 -12.41
C LEU A 13 -8.87 -8.87 -11.24
N LEU A 14 -7.56 -8.65 -11.24
CA LEU A 14 -6.88 -7.86 -10.21
C LEU A 14 -7.31 -6.39 -10.26
N GLU A 15 -7.44 -5.78 -11.45
CA GLU A 15 -7.93 -4.41 -11.62
C GLU A 15 -9.38 -4.26 -11.15
N ALA A 16 -10.26 -5.20 -11.52
CA ALA A 16 -11.64 -5.22 -11.05
C ALA A 16 -11.74 -5.40 -9.53
N ALA A 17 -10.87 -6.24 -8.95
CA ALA A 17 -10.81 -6.45 -7.51
C ALA A 17 -10.30 -5.19 -6.78
N THR A 18 -9.29 -4.50 -7.32
CA THR A 18 -8.81 -3.21 -6.81
C THR A 18 -9.96 -2.22 -6.67
N ALA A 19 -10.72 -1.99 -7.76
CA ALA A 19 -11.85 -1.09 -7.76
C ALA A 19 -12.94 -1.52 -6.77
N ALA A 20 -13.29 -2.81 -6.73
CA ALA A 20 -14.31 -3.34 -5.85
C ALA A 20 -13.92 -3.20 -4.36
N PHE A 21 -12.68 -3.53 -4.01
CA PHE A 21 -12.21 -3.41 -2.63
C PHE A 21 -12.01 -1.96 -2.21
N ALA A 22 -11.59 -1.07 -3.11
CA ALA A 22 -11.52 0.35 -2.85
C ALA A 22 -12.90 1.00 -2.62
N GLN A 23 -13.96 0.51 -3.26
CA GLN A 23 -15.31 1.07 -3.14
C GLN A 23 -16.10 0.43 -1.98
N SER A 24 -16.11 -0.89 -1.91
CA SER A 24 -16.99 -1.67 -1.03
C SER A 24 -16.25 -2.39 0.11
N GLY A 25 -14.93 -2.24 0.19
CA GLY A 25 -14.11 -2.97 1.15
C GLY A 25 -14.03 -4.46 0.84
N ILE A 26 -13.47 -5.22 1.79
CA ILE A 26 -13.25 -6.66 1.65
C ILE A 26 -14.56 -7.48 1.52
N ALA A 27 -15.71 -6.87 1.80
CA ALA A 27 -17.02 -7.51 1.63
C ALA A 27 -17.46 -7.63 0.15
N ALA A 28 -16.79 -6.93 -0.79
CA ALA A 28 -17.10 -6.98 -2.21
C ALA A 28 -17.27 -8.43 -2.73
N SER A 29 -18.28 -8.65 -3.56
CA SER A 29 -18.67 -9.98 -4.06
C SER A 29 -17.75 -10.43 -5.20
N THR A 30 -17.30 -11.68 -5.18
CA THR A 30 -16.51 -12.30 -6.26
C THR A 30 -17.28 -12.33 -7.58
N SER A 31 -18.61 -12.49 -7.55
CA SER A 31 -19.45 -12.44 -8.75
C SER A 31 -19.47 -11.04 -9.38
N ALA A 32 -19.47 -9.97 -8.56
CA ALA A 32 -19.39 -8.60 -9.05
C ALA A 32 -18.00 -8.30 -9.64
N ILE A 33 -16.92 -8.74 -8.98
CA ILE A 33 -15.54 -8.63 -9.49
C ILE A 33 -15.40 -9.33 -10.83
N ALA A 34 -15.82 -10.59 -10.94
CA ALA A 34 -15.74 -11.36 -12.19
C ALA A 34 -16.52 -10.68 -13.33
N ARG A 35 -17.73 -10.19 -13.05
CA ARG A 35 -18.55 -9.45 -14.02
C ARG A 35 -17.86 -8.17 -14.49
N SER A 36 -17.27 -7.40 -13.58
CA SER A 36 -16.52 -6.19 -13.91
C SER A 36 -15.29 -6.48 -14.77
N ALA A 37 -14.62 -7.62 -14.54
CA ALA A 37 -13.51 -8.11 -15.35
C ALA A 37 -13.94 -8.74 -16.70
N GLY A 38 -15.24 -8.81 -17.01
CA GLY A 38 -15.74 -9.39 -18.24
C GLY A 38 -15.62 -10.92 -18.31
N VAL A 39 -15.60 -11.61 -17.16
CA VAL A 39 -15.49 -13.07 -17.08
C VAL A 39 -16.59 -13.69 -16.22
N ALA A 40 -16.82 -15.00 -16.38
CA ALA A 40 -17.68 -15.74 -15.47
C ALA A 40 -17.00 -15.94 -14.10
N GLU A 41 -17.77 -16.00 -13.02
CA GLU A 41 -17.25 -16.20 -11.65
C GLU A 41 -16.43 -17.49 -11.51
N GLY A 42 -16.83 -18.57 -12.17
CA GLY A 42 -16.03 -19.80 -12.24
C GLY A 42 -14.67 -19.63 -12.90
N THR A 43 -14.50 -18.61 -13.76
CA THR A 43 -13.19 -18.26 -14.32
C THR A 43 -12.32 -17.59 -13.26
N LEU A 44 -12.86 -16.73 -12.40
CA LEU A 44 -12.14 -16.14 -11.27
C LEU A 44 -11.56 -17.24 -10.39
N PHE A 45 -12.36 -18.24 -10.01
CA PHE A 45 -11.92 -19.35 -9.17
C PHE A 45 -10.92 -20.32 -9.82
N ARG A 46 -10.69 -20.20 -11.12
CA ARG A 46 -9.57 -20.89 -11.80
C ARG A 46 -8.22 -20.19 -11.62
N TYR A 47 -8.23 -18.88 -11.31
CA TYR A 47 -7.02 -18.10 -11.03
C TYR A 47 -6.74 -17.97 -9.52
N PHE A 48 -7.79 -17.86 -8.72
CA PHE A 48 -7.72 -17.68 -7.27
C PHE A 48 -8.70 -18.69 -6.63
N ALA A 49 -8.17 -19.71 -5.96
CA ALA A 49 -8.99 -20.80 -5.41
C ALA A 49 -10.07 -20.30 -4.45
N THR A 50 -9.77 -19.24 -3.71
CA THR A 50 -10.70 -18.57 -2.79
C THR A 50 -10.67 -17.05 -2.96
N LYS A 51 -11.60 -16.36 -2.33
CA LYS A 51 -11.59 -14.90 -2.24
C LYS A 51 -10.40 -14.40 -1.43
N ASP A 52 -9.97 -15.14 -0.42
CA ASP A 52 -8.82 -14.78 0.40
C ASP A 52 -7.52 -14.91 -0.40
N ASP A 53 -7.40 -15.89 -1.31
CA ASP A 53 -6.27 -15.97 -2.25
C ASP A 53 -6.22 -14.77 -3.19
N LEU A 54 -7.39 -14.32 -3.70
CA LEU A 54 -7.47 -13.09 -4.49
C LEU A 54 -7.02 -11.87 -3.69
N LEU A 55 -7.47 -11.74 -2.43
CA LEU A 55 -7.09 -10.63 -1.54
C LEU A 55 -5.58 -10.60 -1.29
N ASN A 56 -5.00 -11.74 -0.96
CA ASN A 56 -3.57 -11.85 -0.64
C ASN A 56 -2.69 -11.61 -1.88
N GLU A 57 -3.06 -12.15 -3.04
CA GLU A 57 -2.35 -11.91 -4.30
C GLU A 57 -2.42 -10.43 -4.71
N LEU A 58 -3.61 -9.82 -4.60
CA LEU A 58 -3.79 -8.40 -4.90
C LEU A 58 -2.96 -7.53 -3.96
N TYR A 59 -2.97 -7.83 -2.65
CA TYR A 59 -2.19 -7.11 -1.67
C TYR A 59 -0.70 -7.16 -2.00
N LEU A 60 -0.16 -8.33 -2.34
CA LEU A 60 1.23 -8.51 -2.76
C LEU A 60 1.54 -7.71 -4.03
N THR A 61 0.66 -7.76 -5.03
CA THR A 61 0.83 -7.07 -6.31
C THR A 61 0.94 -5.56 -6.12
N ILE A 62 -0.01 -4.96 -5.37
CA ILE A 62 -0.02 -3.51 -5.15
C ILE A 62 1.16 -3.11 -4.24
N LYS A 63 1.48 -3.90 -3.22
CA LYS A 63 2.62 -3.63 -2.34
C LYS A 63 3.95 -3.68 -3.10
N ALA A 64 4.11 -4.62 -4.03
CA ALA A 64 5.33 -4.71 -4.85
C ALA A 64 5.52 -3.44 -5.71
N ASP A 65 4.47 -2.93 -6.35
CA ASP A 65 4.51 -1.71 -7.16
C ASP A 65 4.85 -0.48 -6.28
N LEU A 66 4.13 -0.32 -5.16
CA LEU A 66 4.40 0.75 -4.19
C LEU A 66 5.86 0.74 -3.73
N VAL A 67 6.36 -0.40 -3.30
CA VAL A 67 7.71 -0.49 -2.72
C VAL A 67 8.79 -0.27 -3.79
N GLN A 68 8.59 -0.72 -5.01
CA GLN A 68 9.47 -0.39 -6.15
C GLN A 68 9.59 1.13 -6.32
N THR A 69 8.47 1.84 -6.24
CA THR A 69 8.45 3.31 -6.31
C THR A 69 9.18 3.95 -5.14
N MET A 70 8.99 3.43 -3.92
CA MET A 70 9.66 3.94 -2.72
C MET A 70 11.18 3.75 -2.78
N ILE A 71 11.66 2.59 -3.24
CA ILE A 71 13.10 2.31 -3.41
C ILE A 71 13.72 3.19 -4.47
N ALA A 72 13.03 3.39 -5.60
CA ALA A 72 13.53 4.28 -6.66
C ALA A 72 13.71 5.73 -6.17
N GLY A 73 12.99 6.14 -5.14
CA GLY A 73 13.11 7.46 -4.51
C GLY A 73 14.17 7.57 -3.41
N LEU A 74 14.80 6.45 -3.00
CA LEU A 74 15.83 6.47 -1.97
C LEU A 74 17.15 7.04 -2.51
N ASN A 75 17.78 7.89 -1.70
CA ASN A 75 19.15 8.34 -1.94
C ASN A 75 20.13 7.44 -1.15
N PRO A 76 20.93 6.59 -1.81
CA PRO A 76 21.81 5.66 -1.11
C PRO A 76 22.96 6.37 -0.33
N ASN A 77 23.20 7.65 -0.60
CA ASN A 77 24.19 8.46 0.09
C ASN A 77 23.61 9.26 1.27
N GLU A 78 22.30 9.22 1.49
CA GLU A 78 21.68 9.91 2.61
C GLU A 78 21.83 9.08 3.89
N THR A 79 22.46 9.65 4.89
CA THR A 79 22.72 8.99 6.18
C THR A 79 21.81 9.47 7.31
N ARG A 80 21.12 10.59 7.11
CA ARG A 80 20.23 11.19 8.12
C ARG A 80 18.87 10.45 8.13
N PRO A 81 18.48 9.86 9.27
CA PRO A 81 17.23 9.07 9.34
C PRO A 81 15.99 9.85 8.95
N LYS A 82 15.86 11.10 9.39
CA LYS A 82 14.72 11.96 9.07
C LYS A 82 14.58 12.23 7.57
N GLU A 83 15.69 12.48 6.88
CA GLU A 83 15.68 12.75 5.44
C GLU A 83 15.36 11.49 4.63
N ASN A 84 15.90 10.34 5.04
CA ASN A 84 15.53 9.07 4.44
C ASN A 84 14.03 8.78 4.60
N THR A 85 13.48 8.99 5.80
CA THR A 85 12.04 8.82 6.05
C THR A 85 11.21 9.84 5.26
N ARG A 86 11.70 11.07 5.07
CA ARG A 86 11.08 12.09 4.20
C ARG A 86 11.03 11.61 2.74
N ASN A 87 12.12 11.03 2.23
CA ASN A 87 12.17 10.50 0.87
C ASN A 87 11.17 9.35 0.68
N ILE A 88 11.07 8.45 1.67
CA ILE A 88 10.08 7.37 1.69
C ILE A 88 8.66 7.93 1.68
N TRP A 89 8.37 8.89 2.54
CA TRP A 89 7.08 9.56 2.60
C TRP A 89 6.71 10.22 1.27
N ASN A 90 7.60 11.02 0.71
CA ASN A 90 7.39 11.70 -0.56
C ASN A 90 7.10 10.71 -1.70
N SER A 91 7.85 9.60 -1.75
CA SER A 91 7.65 8.55 -2.74
C SER A 91 6.31 7.83 -2.53
N TYR A 92 5.92 7.57 -1.29
CA TYR A 92 4.63 6.97 -0.94
C TYR A 92 3.46 7.86 -1.39
N ILE A 93 3.48 9.15 -1.03
CA ILE A 93 2.43 10.09 -1.42
C ILE A 93 2.43 10.30 -2.94
N GLY A 94 3.62 10.44 -3.55
CA GLY A 94 3.78 10.57 -5.00
C GLY A 94 3.23 9.37 -5.78
N TRP A 95 3.34 8.16 -5.22
CA TRP A 95 2.68 6.98 -5.76
C TRP A 95 1.16 7.00 -5.52
N GLY A 96 0.72 7.41 -4.34
CA GLY A 96 -0.70 7.39 -3.97
C GLY A 96 -1.57 8.37 -4.74
N VAL A 97 -1.05 9.55 -5.11
CA VAL A 97 -1.79 10.57 -5.86
C VAL A 97 -2.30 10.06 -7.23
N PRO A 98 -1.48 9.45 -8.11
CA PRO A 98 -1.96 8.86 -9.35
C PRO A 98 -2.66 7.51 -9.19
N ASN A 99 -2.54 6.84 -8.04
CA ASN A 99 -3.06 5.49 -7.77
C ASN A 99 -4.06 5.47 -6.58
N PRO A 100 -5.13 6.30 -6.60
CA PRO A 100 -6.02 6.48 -5.44
C PRO A 100 -6.85 5.22 -5.13
N MET A 101 -7.14 4.39 -6.13
CA MET A 101 -7.91 3.15 -5.92
C MET A 101 -7.05 2.07 -5.27
N GLU A 102 -5.82 1.92 -5.73
CA GLU A 102 -4.82 1.01 -5.16
C GLU A 102 -4.51 1.40 -3.71
N HIS A 103 -4.34 2.68 -3.43
CA HIS A 103 -4.12 3.17 -2.08
C HIS A 103 -5.30 2.85 -1.15
N LYS A 104 -6.54 3.12 -1.58
CA LYS A 104 -7.76 2.77 -0.81
C LYS A 104 -7.90 1.27 -0.60
N ALA A 105 -7.61 0.47 -1.63
CA ALA A 105 -7.66 -0.98 -1.54
C ALA A 105 -6.64 -1.53 -0.55
N ILE A 106 -5.36 -1.10 -0.64
CA ILE A 106 -4.30 -1.49 0.31
C ILE A 106 -4.73 -1.18 1.75
N ARG A 107 -5.18 0.05 2.01
CA ARG A 107 -5.58 0.46 3.35
C ARG A 107 -6.67 -0.45 3.92
N ARG A 108 -7.71 -0.75 3.15
CA ARG A 108 -8.80 -1.62 3.58
C ARG A 108 -8.37 -3.07 3.80
N MET A 109 -7.45 -3.56 2.97
CA MET A 109 -6.88 -4.89 3.12
C MET A 109 -5.93 -4.97 4.31
N ALA A 110 -5.04 -3.98 4.49
CA ALA A 110 -4.05 -3.95 5.58
C ALA A 110 -4.69 -3.99 6.97
N LEU A 111 -5.85 -3.34 7.13
CA LEU A 111 -6.61 -3.29 8.39
C LEU A 111 -7.54 -4.50 8.57
N SER A 112 -7.56 -5.43 7.60
CA SER A 112 -8.37 -6.65 7.69
C SER A 112 -7.55 -7.83 8.23
N GLU A 113 -8.20 -8.74 8.95
CA GLU A 113 -7.59 -10.00 9.39
C GLU A 113 -7.45 -11.04 8.26
N ARG A 114 -7.82 -10.67 7.01
CA ARG A 114 -7.79 -11.56 5.84
C ARG A 114 -6.43 -11.64 5.17
N ILE A 115 -5.56 -10.66 5.42
CA ILE A 115 -4.17 -10.72 4.93
C ILE A 115 -3.39 -11.61 5.89
N THR A 116 -2.90 -12.72 5.37
CA THR A 116 -2.17 -13.73 6.16
C THR A 116 -0.80 -13.21 6.62
N ASP A 117 -0.29 -13.75 7.72
CA ASP A 117 1.07 -13.45 8.19
C ASP A 117 2.13 -13.84 7.16
N GLU A 118 1.91 -14.95 6.42
CA GLU A 118 2.77 -15.35 5.29
C GLU A 118 2.84 -14.22 4.25
N THR A 119 1.69 -13.65 3.86
CA THR A 119 1.64 -12.55 2.89
C THR A 119 2.34 -11.31 3.43
N ARG A 120 2.16 -10.97 4.72
CA ARG A 120 2.85 -9.85 5.38
C ARG A 120 4.36 -10.04 5.40
N ASN A 121 4.81 -11.24 5.76
CA ASN A 121 6.23 -11.60 5.79
C ASN A 121 6.84 -11.52 4.38
N ARG A 122 6.16 -12.02 3.35
CA ARG A 122 6.62 -11.92 1.96
C ARG A 122 6.81 -10.45 1.52
N VAL A 123 5.92 -9.54 1.93
CA VAL A 123 6.11 -8.10 1.66
C VAL A 123 7.36 -7.56 2.36
N GLN A 124 7.61 -7.96 3.61
CA GLN A 124 8.81 -7.52 4.35
C GLN A 124 10.10 -8.07 3.72
N GLU A 125 10.09 -9.33 3.27
CA GLU A 125 11.23 -9.99 2.63
C GLU A 125 11.56 -9.44 1.24
N MET A 126 10.58 -8.84 0.55
CA MET A 126 10.83 -8.23 -0.76
C MET A 126 11.83 -7.06 -0.68
N PHE A 127 11.89 -6.37 0.48
CA PHE A 127 12.64 -5.12 0.59
C PHE A 127 13.19 -4.92 2.01
N PRO A 128 14.18 -5.72 2.41
CA PRO A 128 14.74 -5.69 3.77
C PRO A 128 15.35 -4.33 4.13
N GLU A 129 15.96 -3.62 3.17
CA GLU A 129 16.59 -2.32 3.40
C GLU A 129 15.56 -1.25 3.77
N LEU A 130 14.42 -1.23 3.08
CA LEU A 130 13.32 -0.30 3.39
C LEU A 130 12.73 -0.60 4.77
N ASN A 131 12.56 -1.87 5.10
CA ASN A 131 12.08 -2.30 6.41
C ASN A 131 13.05 -1.87 7.53
N GLU A 132 14.35 -2.05 7.33
CA GLU A 132 15.39 -1.62 8.28
C GLU A 132 15.40 -0.10 8.49
N LEU A 133 15.29 0.69 7.41
CA LEU A 133 15.19 2.15 7.50
C LEU A 133 13.95 2.59 8.28
N CYS A 134 12.79 2.00 8.01
CA CYS A 134 11.57 2.29 8.74
C CYS A 134 11.70 1.94 10.23
N GLN A 135 12.25 0.77 10.55
CA GLN A 135 12.43 0.33 11.93
C GLN A 135 13.36 1.25 12.73
N ARG A 136 14.42 1.77 12.12
CA ARG A 136 15.35 2.69 12.80
C ARG A 136 14.74 4.05 13.14
N SER A 137 13.70 4.44 12.42
CA SER A 137 13.05 5.75 12.56
C SER A 137 11.79 5.74 13.40
N ILE A 138 11.17 4.57 13.59
CA ILE A 138 9.88 4.43 14.28
C ILE A 138 10.10 4.25 15.79
N LYS A 139 9.28 4.95 16.60
CA LYS A 139 9.29 4.80 18.07
C LYS A 139 9.14 3.34 18.49
N PRO A 140 9.93 2.86 19.47
CA PRO A 140 9.91 1.46 19.91
C PRO A 140 8.53 0.94 20.29
N VAL A 141 7.65 1.79 20.84
CA VAL A 141 6.28 1.40 21.18
C VAL A 141 5.50 0.87 19.97
N PHE A 142 5.68 1.47 18.78
CA PHE A 142 5.01 1.03 17.56
C PHE A 142 5.73 -0.13 16.85
N GLN A 143 6.88 -0.57 17.35
CA GLN A 143 7.58 -1.76 16.87
C GLN A 143 7.15 -3.01 17.64
N SER A 144 6.50 -2.86 18.80
CA SER A 144 5.98 -3.97 19.58
C SER A 144 4.77 -4.61 18.91
N ASP A 145 4.58 -5.91 19.10
CA ASP A 145 3.43 -6.63 18.53
C ASP A 145 2.09 -6.06 19.02
N GLU A 146 2.06 -5.49 20.24
CA GLU A 146 0.86 -4.92 20.85
C GLU A 146 0.36 -3.66 20.13
N TYR A 147 1.27 -2.77 19.67
CA TYR A 147 0.90 -1.46 19.11
C TYR A 147 1.30 -1.25 17.67
N ARG A 148 1.91 -2.22 16.99
CA ARG A 148 2.33 -2.14 15.59
C ARG A 148 1.16 -1.81 14.68
N THR A 149 0.06 -2.57 14.79
CA THR A 149 -1.14 -2.37 13.97
C THR A 149 -1.74 -0.97 14.14
N PHE A 150 -1.67 -0.42 15.36
CA PHE A 150 -2.11 0.95 15.61
C PHE A 150 -1.19 1.98 14.96
N GLY A 151 0.13 1.80 15.03
CA GLY A 151 1.11 2.63 14.32
C GLY A 151 0.90 2.63 12.80
N ASP A 152 0.70 1.43 12.22
CA ASP A 152 0.39 1.27 10.80
C ASP A 152 -0.92 2.00 10.42
N ALA A 153 -1.95 1.91 11.26
CA ALA A 153 -3.23 2.58 11.04
C ALA A 153 -3.09 4.12 11.08
N LEU A 154 -2.27 4.66 11.98
CA LEU A 154 -1.96 6.09 12.05
C LEU A 154 -1.22 6.55 10.79
N PHE A 155 -0.17 5.82 10.38
CA PHE A 155 0.56 6.12 9.14
C PHE A 155 -0.38 6.15 7.93
N LEU A 156 -1.17 5.10 7.74
CA LEU A 156 -2.11 4.99 6.62
C LEU A 156 -3.17 6.09 6.62
N SER A 157 -3.63 6.53 7.80
CA SER A 157 -4.62 7.61 7.91
C SER A 157 -4.02 8.97 7.56
N LEU A 158 -2.81 9.26 8.00
CA LEU A 158 -2.09 10.49 7.64
C LEU A 158 -1.76 10.52 6.14
N ALA A 159 -1.32 9.39 5.59
CA ALA A 159 -1.02 9.27 4.17
C ALA A 159 -2.29 9.46 3.32
N GLU A 160 -3.42 8.81 3.68
CA GLU A 160 -4.68 8.96 2.95
C GLU A 160 -5.14 10.42 2.92
N THR A 161 -5.14 11.08 4.08
CA THR A 161 -5.50 12.50 4.18
C THR A 161 -4.59 13.36 3.29
N THR A 162 -3.28 13.11 3.34
CA THR A 162 -2.31 13.86 2.53
C THR A 162 -2.54 13.65 1.03
N ILE A 163 -2.73 12.40 0.59
CA ILE A 163 -3.02 12.06 -0.80
C ILE A 163 -4.31 12.72 -1.27
N GLU A 164 -5.37 12.67 -0.45
CA GLU A 164 -6.66 13.25 -0.80
C GLU A 164 -6.55 14.75 -1.04
N TYR A 165 -5.96 15.50 -0.10
CA TYR A 165 -5.80 16.95 -0.25
C TYR A 165 -4.82 17.32 -1.37
N ALA A 166 -3.72 16.62 -1.52
CA ALA A 166 -2.77 16.85 -2.62
C ALA A 166 -3.40 16.58 -4.01
N SER A 167 -4.34 15.65 -4.10
CA SER A 167 -5.06 15.34 -5.33
C SER A 167 -6.14 16.38 -5.66
N HIS A 168 -6.83 16.91 -4.64
CA HIS A 168 -7.92 17.88 -4.83
C HIS A 168 -7.41 19.32 -5.07
N GLU A 169 -6.25 19.67 -4.49
CA GLU A 169 -5.64 21.00 -4.58
C GLU A 169 -4.19 20.90 -5.09
N PRO A 170 -3.97 20.60 -6.37
CA PRO A 170 -2.62 20.33 -6.91
C PRO A 170 -1.63 21.49 -6.73
N GLU A 171 -2.12 22.74 -6.77
CA GLU A 171 -1.31 23.94 -6.55
C GLU A 171 -0.76 24.05 -5.12
N ARG A 172 -1.36 23.34 -4.16
CA ARG A 172 -0.94 23.27 -2.76
C ARG A 172 -0.37 21.92 -2.36
N ALA A 173 -0.25 20.98 -3.31
CA ALA A 173 0.16 19.60 -3.05
C ALA A 173 1.48 19.51 -2.27
N VAL A 174 2.49 20.28 -2.69
CA VAL A 174 3.81 20.31 -2.02
C VAL A 174 3.64 20.65 -0.54
N ARG A 175 2.80 21.63 -0.23
CA ARG A 175 2.58 22.06 1.16
C ARG A 175 1.85 21.00 2.00
N PHE A 176 0.88 20.31 1.42
CA PHE A 176 0.20 19.19 2.10
C PHE A 176 1.15 18.02 2.39
N VAL A 177 2.02 17.70 1.43
CA VAL A 177 3.03 16.65 1.60
C VAL A 177 3.99 16.98 2.75
N GLU A 178 4.45 18.24 2.84
CA GLU A 178 5.31 18.70 3.95
C GLU A 178 4.59 18.62 5.30
N LEU A 179 3.37 19.16 5.39
CA LEU A 179 2.58 19.15 6.63
C LEU A 179 2.26 17.71 7.07
N GLY A 180 1.90 16.85 6.13
CA GLY A 180 1.65 15.45 6.39
C GLY A 180 2.90 14.72 6.89
N PHE A 181 4.07 15.00 6.31
CA PHE A 181 5.33 14.47 6.79
C PHE A 181 5.63 14.89 8.23
N GLU A 182 5.54 16.18 8.53
CA GLU A 182 5.82 16.67 9.90
C GLU A 182 4.86 16.05 10.93
N ALA A 183 3.57 15.93 10.60
CA ALA A 183 2.60 15.28 11.47
C ALA A 183 2.95 13.79 11.69
N MET A 184 3.28 13.07 10.62
CA MET A 184 3.69 11.66 10.67
C MET A 184 4.97 11.50 11.49
N TRP A 185 5.98 12.34 11.24
CA TRP A 185 7.25 12.30 11.97
C TRP A 185 7.05 12.50 13.46
N GLN A 186 6.33 13.54 13.88
CA GLN A 186 6.05 13.82 15.29
C GLN A 186 5.25 12.70 15.96
N ALA A 187 4.28 12.10 15.25
CA ALA A 187 3.45 11.05 15.81
C ALA A 187 4.21 9.73 15.98
N LEU A 188 4.94 9.30 14.95
CA LEU A 188 5.43 7.92 14.82
C LEU A 188 6.96 7.78 14.96
N ALA A 189 7.73 8.82 14.62
CA ALA A 189 9.18 8.72 14.61
C ALA A 189 9.82 9.15 15.94
N GLU A 190 11.00 8.60 16.19
CA GLU A 190 11.86 8.98 17.29
C GLU A 190 12.92 9.97 16.78
N ASP A 191 12.98 11.17 17.38
CA ASP A 191 14.09 12.10 17.16
C ASP A 191 15.33 11.55 17.88
N ASN A 192 16.06 10.66 17.22
CA ASN A 192 17.42 10.32 17.60
C ASN A 192 18.35 11.39 17.02
N SER A 193 18.39 12.54 17.68
CA SER A 193 19.31 13.65 17.39
C SER A 193 20.71 13.27 17.82
#